data_bddad1afece24228b0b5df7a81000232
#
_entry.id   bddad1afece24228b0b5df7a81000232
#
_cell.length_a   1.000
_cell.length_b   1.000
_cell.length_c   1.000
_cell.angle_alpha   90.00
_cell.angle_beta   90.00
_cell.angle_gamma   90.00
#
_symmetry.space_group_name_H-M   'P 1'
#
loop_
_entity.id
_entity.type
_entity.pdbx_description
1 polymer ?
#
loop_
_entity_poly.entity_id
_entity_poly.type
_entity_poly.pdbx_seq_one_letter_code
_entity_poly.pdbx_strand_id
1 'polypeptide(L)'
;MALFQVGIDVSRYQGSINWSAVAAAGKQFAIVRIGSSNNNGAYVDPYFLQNVNGAHAAGLRVGAYYYTYARTESAVAGELTTFLNALEGLQLEYPVFVDVEARSLTSLGKPQLTNLVKYAMDILNQRKWYAGWYSYTNYINSYMNASALANYPLWVADYRSSLGYTGQYGMWQYSGSGTVSGITGAVDLDYSYQDYLPTIRAGNFNGYGSDGPNMTAVSGYKLTVFGSNTEYFYTANLNDVVGYLPLGSYPVTQITKEKYNGYDWVVFEYNGGQYWTALIGDRNRLERDDTTDDCSRQLAEANAKIAAAKAALE
;
A
#
# COMPACT_ATOMS: atom_id res chain seq x y z
N MET A 1 -14.42 -12.38 5.90
CA MET A 1 -13.23 -12.08 5.08
C MET A 1 -12.12 -13.05 5.45
N ALA A 2 -11.27 -13.45 4.50
CA ALA A 2 -10.09 -14.26 4.82
C ALA A 2 -9.04 -13.40 5.51
N LEU A 3 -8.34 -13.95 6.50
CA LEU A 3 -7.23 -13.30 7.17
C LEU A 3 -6.06 -13.18 6.17
N PHE A 4 -5.50 -11.98 6.04
CA PHE A 4 -4.34 -11.72 5.18
C PHE A 4 -3.04 -11.77 5.98
N GLN A 5 -2.93 -10.96 7.05
CA GLN A 5 -1.74 -10.90 7.90
C GLN A 5 -2.10 -10.72 9.38
N VAL A 6 -1.15 -11.08 10.26
CA VAL A 6 -1.20 -10.81 11.70
C VAL A 6 -0.13 -9.79 12.08
N GLY A 7 -0.48 -8.84 12.93
CA GLY A 7 0.40 -7.75 13.29
C GLY A 7 0.23 -7.24 14.71
N ILE A 8 0.83 -6.09 14.92
CA ILE A 8 0.78 -5.32 16.17
C ILE A 8 0.69 -3.84 15.85
N ASP A 9 0.19 -3.05 16.79
CA ASP A 9 0.47 -1.62 16.75
C ASP A 9 1.27 -1.19 17.99
N VAL A 10 2.11 -0.17 17.79
CA VAL A 10 3.10 0.22 18.79
C VAL A 10 3.31 1.74 18.84
N SER A 11 3.78 2.19 19.98
CA SER A 11 4.15 3.57 20.24
C SER A 11 5.31 3.63 21.22
N ARG A 12 5.62 4.81 21.74
CA ARG A 12 6.59 4.99 22.82
C ARG A 12 6.32 4.14 24.07
N TYR A 13 5.08 3.68 24.26
CA TYR A 13 4.70 2.91 25.44
C TYR A 13 5.32 1.51 25.47
N GLN A 14 5.70 0.95 24.34
CA GLN A 14 6.43 -0.32 24.23
C GLN A 14 7.95 -0.15 24.43
N GLY A 15 8.45 1.10 24.46
CA GLY A 15 9.87 1.38 24.65
C GLY A 15 10.73 0.80 23.52
N SER A 16 11.88 0.23 23.89
CA SER A 16 12.79 -0.40 22.93
C SER A 16 12.29 -1.81 22.58
N ILE A 17 12.14 -2.10 21.29
CA ILE A 17 11.59 -3.34 20.75
C ILE A 17 12.70 -4.15 20.05
N ASN A 18 12.73 -5.45 20.32
CA ASN A 18 13.53 -6.39 19.54
C ASN A 18 12.70 -6.89 18.34
N TRP A 19 12.80 -6.19 17.23
CA TRP A 19 12.00 -6.46 16.04
C TRP A 19 12.27 -7.83 15.41
N SER A 20 13.50 -8.36 15.49
CA SER A 20 13.80 -9.71 15.00
C SER A 20 13.05 -10.78 15.82
N ALA A 21 12.89 -10.59 17.13
CA ALA A 21 12.08 -11.47 17.95
C ALA A 21 10.58 -11.34 17.68
N VAL A 22 10.10 -10.13 17.36
CA VAL A 22 8.70 -9.87 16.93
C VAL A 22 8.39 -10.60 15.62
N ALA A 23 9.29 -10.51 14.62
CA ALA A 23 9.15 -11.24 13.36
C ALA A 23 9.18 -12.76 13.59
N ALA A 24 10.11 -13.26 14.40
CA ALA A 24 10.21 -14.68 14.75
C ALA A 24 8.96 -15.19 15.52
N ALA A 25 8.24 -14.31 16.23
CA ALA A 25 6.94 -14.61 16.84
C ALA A 25 5.77 -14.65 15.83
N GLY A 26 6.05 -14.56 14.53
CA GLY A 26 5.07 -14.68 13.44
C GLY A 26 4.31 -13.40 13.11
N LYS A 27 4.75 -12.24 13.62
CA LYS A 27 4.17 -10.95 13.23
C LYS A 27 4.67 -10.55 11.85
N GLN A 28 3.77 -10.04 11.01
CA GLN A 28 4.01 -9.77 9.60
C GLN A 28 3.90 -8.28 9.27
N PHE A 29 3.21 -7.50 10.12
CA PHE A 29 3.13 -6.06 9.99
C PHE A 29 3.14 -5.36 11.35
N ALA A 30 3.45 -4.06 11.32
CA ALA A 30 3.35 -3.16 12.46
C ALA A 30 2.72 -1.84 12.04
N ILE A 31 1.78 -1.30 12.83
CA ILE A 31 1.27 0.05 12.68
C ILE A 31 1.92 0.91 13.77
N VAL A 32 2.73 1.90 13.36
CA VAL A 32 3.59 2.65 14.27
C VAL A 32 3.03 4.04 14.52
N ARG A 33 2.93 4.47 15.77
CA ARG A 33 2.44 5.80 16.09
C ARG A 33 3.42 6.88 15.63
N ILE A 34 2.95 7.76 14.71
CA ILE A 34 3.68 8.97 14.30
C ILE A 34 3.75 9.95 15.47
N GLY A 35 2.63 10.16 16.15
CA GLY A 35 2.54 11.12 17.23
C GLY A 35 1.11 11.38 17.70
N SER A 36 0.95 12.49 18.41
CA SER A 36 -0.33 12.97 18.92
C SER A 36 -0.26 14.48 19.12
N SER A 37 -1.33 15.08 19.64
CA SER A 37 -1.35 16.48 20.04
C SER A 37 -1.72 16.65 21.51
N ASN A 38 -1.38 17.78 22.06
CA ASN A 38 -1.72 18.22 23.40
C ASN A 38 -1.90 19.75 23.43
N ASN A 39 -1.98 20.35 24.60
CA ASN A 39 -2.14 21.81 24.76
C ASN A 39 -0.98 22.65 24.16
N ASN A 40 0.18 22.02 23.90
CA ASN A 40 1.35 22.67 23.29
C ASN A 40 1.42 22.41 21.77
N GLY A 41 0.43 21.78 21.18
CA GLY A 41 0.37 21.41 19.77
C GLY A 41 0.72 19.94 19.48
N ALA A 42 0.94 19.64 18.21
CA ALA A 42 1.31 18.31 17.78
C ALA A 42 2.76 17.97 18.11
N TYR A 43 3.02 16.73 18.44
CA TYR A 43 4.36 16.20 18.70
C TYR A 43 4.56 14.83 18.05
N VAL A 44 5.80 14.57 17.62
CA VAL A 44 6.20 13.27 17.07
C VAL A 44 6.55 12.32 18.21
N ASP A 45 6.13 11.07 18.10
CA ASP A 45 6.51 10.01 19.04
C ASP A 45 8.03 9.78 18.97
N PRO A 46 8.75 9.83 20.09
CA PRO A 46 10.21 9.72 20.08
C PRO A 46 10.73 8.38 19.56
N TYR A 47 9.89 7.34 19.52
CA TYR A 47 10.25 6.02 19.01
C TYR A 47 9.77 5.81 17.55
N PHE A 48 9.11 6.77 16.91
CA PHE A 48 8.49 6.58 15.60
C PHE A 48 9.49 6.05 14.56
N LEU A 49 10.53 6.80 14.25
CA LEU A 49 11.52 6.41 13.24
C LEU A 49 12.29 5.15 13.62
N GLN A 50 12.62 4.98 14.90
CA GLN A 50 13.29 3.77 15.39
C GLN A 50 12.43 2.54 15.16
N ASN A 51 11.11 2.63 15.41
CA ASN A 51 10.19 1.51 15.24
C ASN A 51 9.94 1.22 13.76
N VAL A 52 9.75 2.24 12.90
CA VAL A 52 9.61 2.05 11.44
C VAL A 52 10.84 1.32 10.88
N ASN A 53 12.03 1.85 11.15
CA ASN A 53 13.27 1.28 10.64
C ASN A 53 13.53 -0.14 11.19
N GLY A 54 13.25 -0.36 12.47
CA GLY A 54 13.43 -1.66 13.11
C GLY A 54 12.47 -2.73 12.55
N ALA A 55 11.20 -2.37 12.34
CA ALA A 55 10.20 -3.26 11.74
C ALA A 55 10.58 -3.64 10.30
N HIS A 56 10.95 -2.65 9.47
CA HIS A 56 11.41 -2.90 8.10
C HIS A 56 12.67 -3.76 8.06
N ALA A 57 13.67 -3.47 8.91
CA ALA A 57 14.90 -4.27 8.99
C ALA A 57 14.64 -5.73 9.39
N ALA A 58 13.54 -6.00 10.11
CA ALA A 58 13.10 -7.34 10.47
C ALA A 58 12.16 -7.98 9.42
N GLY A 59 11.89 -7.30 8.31
CA GLY A 59 11.04 -7.79 7.21
C GLY A 59 9.54 -7.66 7.45
N LEU A 60 9.09 -6.88 8.45
CA LEU A 60 7.69 -6.57 8.64
C LEU A 60 7.26 -5.46 7.67
N ARG A 61 6.02 -5.52 7.20
CA ARG A 61 5.36 -4.39 6.54
C ARG A 61 4.98 -3.34 7.60
N VAL A 62 5.06 -2.07 7.23
CA VAL A 62 4.81 -0.98 8.17
C VAL A 62 3.68 -0.08 7.67
N GLY A 63 2.83 0.35 8.58
CA GLY A 63 1.91 1.45 8.47
C GLY A 63 2.12 2.44 9.60
N ALA A 64 1.33 3.49 9.61
CA ALA A 64 1.48 4.50 10.65
C ALA A 64 0.11 5.00 11.14
N TYR A 65 0.07 5.57 12.34
CA TYR A 65 -1.11 6.26 12.84
C TYR A 65 -0.75 7.49 13.66
N TYR A 66 -1.67 8.43 13.77
CA TYR A 66 -1.56 9.50 14.74
C TYR A 66 -2.88 9.67 15.50
N TYR A 67 -2.77 9.92 16.80
CA TYR A 67 -3.90 10.14 17.69
C TYR A 67 -4.31 11.62 17.65
N THR A 68 -5.56 11.91 17.20
CA THR A 68 -6.02 13.28 17.01
C THR A 68 -6.82 13.80 18.21
N TYR A 69 -6.61 15.08 18.53
CA TYR A 69 -7.46 15.90 19.40
C TYR A 69 -8.05 17.10 18.66
N ALA A 70 -7.84 17.22 17.36
CA ALA A 70 -8.25 18.38 16.57
C ALA A 70 -9.78 18.53 16.53
N ARG A 71 -10.25 19.72 16.87
CA ARG A 71 -11.68 20.07 16.92
C ARG A 71 -12.11 21.01 15.78
N THR A 72 -11.18 21.49 14.99
CA THR A 72 -11.37 22.39 13.86
C THR A 72 -10.47 22.00 12.71
N GLU A 73 -10.80 22.39 11.48
CA GLU A 73 -9.95 22.16 10.29
C GLU A 73 -8.57 22.79 10.46
N SER A 74 -8.47 23.97 11.07
CA SER A 74 -7.18 24.61 11.35
C SER A 74 -6.31 23.80 12.31
N ALA A 75 -6.93 23.17 13.33
CA ALA A 75 -6.21 22.28 14.23
C ALA A 75 -5.76 20.97 13.53
N VAL A 76 -6.61 20.39 12.66
CA VAL A 76 -6.23 19.25 11.80
C VAL A 76 -5.04 19.60 10.92
N ALA A 77 -5.07 20.75 10.24
CA ALA A 77 -3.96 21.20 9.40
C ALA A 77 -2.65 21.39 10.20
N GLY A 78 -2.77 21.91 11.43
CA GLY A 78 -1.63 22.06 12.35
C GLY A 78 -1.02 20.72 12.77
N GLU A 79 -1.85 19.73 13.15
CA GLU A 79 -1.40 18.36 13.45
C GLU A 79 -0.70 17.75 12.23
N LEU A 80 -1.34 17.82 11.07
CA LEU A 80 -0.82 17.22 9.84
C LEU A 80 0.47 17.86 9.34
N THR A 81 0.71 19.14 9.59
CA THR A 81 2.01 19.77 9.29
C THR A 81 3.16 19.03 9.99
N THR A 82 2.97 18.72 11.28
CA THR A 82 3.98 18.00 12.07
C THR A 82 4.15 16.55 11.59
N PHE A 83 3.05 15.84 11.33
CA PHE A 83 3.09 14.42 11.00
C PHE A 83 3.55 14.17 9.57
N LEU A 84 3.18 15.01 8.62
CA LEU A 84 3.67 14.93 7.25
C LEU A 84 5.19 15.12 7.16
N ASN A 85 5.76 16.05 7.95
CA ASN A 85 7.21 16.21 8.03
C ASN A 85 7.90 14.97 8.61
N ALA A 86 7.27 14.30 9.58
CA ALA A 86 7.81 13.08 10.16
C ALA A 86 7.74 11.87 9.20
N LEU A 87 6.82 11.89 8.26
CA LEU A 87 6.65 10.85 7.24
C LEU A 87 7.58 11.03 6.03
N GLU A 88 8.17 12.23 5.85
CA GLU A 88 8.97 12.54 4.67
C GLU A 88 10.14 11.56 4.48
N GLY A 89 10.29 11.05 3.26
CA GLY A 89 11.33 10.08 2.90
C GLY A 89 11.06 8.64 3.33
N LEU A 90 9.93 8.35 3.99
CA LEU A 90 9.56 6.98 4.36
C LEU A 90 8.76 6.30 3.24
N GLN A 91 8.85 4.96 3.20
CA GLN A 91 7.94 4.09 2.46
C GLN A 91 7.14 3.25 3.44
N LEU A 92 5.81 3.14 3.23
CA LEU A 92 4.93 2.38 4.12
C LEU A 92 4.01 1.48 3.29
N GLU A 93 3.91 0.21 3.67
CA GLU A 93 3.10 -0.81 2.98
C GLU A 93 1.64 -0.84 3.42
N TYR A 94 1.35 -0.19 4.54
CA TYR A 94 0.02 -0.04 5.12
C TYR A 94 -0.40 1.44 5.13
N PRO A 95 -1.70 1.73 5.30
CA PRO A 95 -2.18 3.11 5.35
C PRO A 95 -1.58 3.95 6.48
N VAL A 96 -1.73 5.27 6.35
CA VAL A 96 -1.59 6.22 7.46
C VAL A 96 -2.98 6.45 8.05
N PHE A 97 -3.18 6.03 9.30
CA PHE A 97 -4.47 6.08 9.96
C PHE A 97 -4.64 7.32 10.83
N VAL A 98 -5.80 7.95 10.73
CA VAL A 98 -6.30 8.96 11.68
C VAL A 98 -6.96 8.21 12.83
N ASP A 99 -6.34 8.21 13.99
CA ASP A 99 -6.89 7.59 15.20
C ASP A 99 -7.83 8.58 15.91
N VAL A 100 -9.14 8.27 15.85
CA VAL A 100 -10.22 9.14 16.34
C VAL A 100 -11.02 8.42 17.41
N GLU A 101 -10.64 8.63 18.67
CA GLU A 101 -11.29 8.00 19.83
C GLU A 101 -11.33 8.91 21.06
N ALA A 102 -10.78 10.12 20.96
CA ALA A 102 -10.73 11.04 22.09
C ALA A 102 -12.14 11.44 22.56
N ARG A 103 -12.41 11.23 23.87
CA ARG A 103 -13.69 11.61 24.48
C ARG A 103 -14.02 13.09 24.29
N SER A 104 -13.02 13.96 24.27
CA SER A 104 -13.21 15.40 24.03
C SER A 104 -13.83 15.73 22.67
N LEU A 105 -13.71 14.85 21.68
CA LEU A 105 -14.26 15.05 20.35
C LEU A 105 -15.75 14.70 20.24
N THR A 106 -16.30 13.91 21.16
CA THR A 106 -17.71 13.45 21.10
C THR A 106 -18.73 14.58 21.16
N SER A 107 -18.37 15.73 21.77
CA SER A 107 -19.23 16.92 21.85
C SER A 107 -19.39 17.68 20.53
N LEU A 108 -18.62 17.33 19.48
CA LEU A 108 -18.78 17.92 18.15
C LEU A 108 -20.04 17.41 17.43
N GLY A 109 -20.53 16.21 17.82
CA GLY A 109 -21.61 15.51 17.11
C GLY A 109 -21.15 14.81 15.83
N LYS A 110 -21.94 13.82 15.41
CA LYS A 110 -21.58 12.91 14.27
C LYS A 110 -21.18 13.65 12.99
N PRO A 111 -21.97 14.61 12.47
CA PRO A 111 -21.64 15.23 11.18
C PRO A 111 -20.31 15.99 11.22
N GLN A 112 -20.11 16.81 12.25
CA GLN A 112 -18.90 17.64 12.34
C GLN A 112 -17.66 16.79 12.57
N LEU A 113 -17.72 15.80 13.48
CA LEU A 113 -16.58 14.91 13.74
C LEU A 113 -16.22 14.09 12.50
N THR A 114 -17.21 13.54 11.81
CA THR A 114 -16.99 12.79 10.56
C THR A 114 -16.35 13.66 9.49
N ASN A 115 -16.80 14.90 9.33
CA ASN A 115 -16.24 15.85 8.37
C ASN A 115 -14.77 16.20 8.69
N LEU A 116 -14.41 16.37 9.96
CA LEU A 116 -13.04 16.64 10.38
C LEU A 116 -12.11 15.45 10.08
N VAL A 117 -12.55 14.22 10.36
CA VAL A 117 -11.79 13.02 10.05
C VAL A 117 -11.63 12.85 8.54
N LYS A 118 -12.71 13.10 7.77
CA LYS A 118 -12.65 13.10 6.32
C LYS A 118 -11.66 14.15 5.78
N TYR A 119 -11.73 15.37 6.31
CA TYR A 119 -10.83 16.47 5.94
C TYR A 119 -9.36 16.10 6.19
N ALA A 120 -9.05 15.45 7.32
CA ALA A 120 -7.70 14.96 7.61
C ALA A 120 -7.23 13.92 6.58
N MET A 121 -8.09 12.94 6.25
CA MET A 121 -7.76 11.91 5.26
C MET A 121 -7.64 12.48 3.84
N ASP A 122 -8.45 13.48 3.48
CA ASP A 122 -8.35 14.18 2.20
C ASP A 122 -6.98 14.86 2.06
N ILE A 123 -6.49 15.54 3.10
CA ILE A 123 -5.15 16.16 3.11
C ILE A 123 -4.07 15.10 2.98
N LEU A 124 -4.13 14.01 3.74
CA LEU A 124 -3.16 12.91 3.62
C LEU A 124 -3.11 12.38 2.18
N ASN A 125 -4.26 12.08 1.57
CA ASN A 125 -4.33 11.58 0.20
C ASN A 125 -3.81 12.60 -0.84
N GLN A 126 -4.10 13.90 -0.67
CA GLN A 126 -3.54 14.98 -1.52
C GLN A 126 -2.02 15.05 -1.42
N ARG A 127 -1.46 14.75 -0.25
CA ARG A 127 -0.03 14.67 0.03
C ARG A 127 0.58 13.31 -0.28
N LYS A 128 -0.16 12.45 -0.99
CA LYS A 128 0.27 11.11 -1.39
C LYS A 128 0.55 10.15 -0.24
N TRP A 129 -0.17 10.30 0.87
CA TRP A 129 -0.23 9.30 1.93
C TRP A 129 -1.59 8.60 1.88
N TYR A 130 -1.60 7.29 1.65
CA TYR A 130 -2.84 6.48 1.57
C TYR A 130 -3.51 6.46 2.93
N ALA A 131 -4.60 7.21 3.04
CA ALA A 131 -5.23 7.50 4.31
C ALA A 131 -6.28 6.45 4.68
N GLY A 132 -6.30 6.09 5.97
CA GLY A 132 -7.36 5.34 6.62
C GLY A 132 -7.74 5.99 7.95
N TRP A 133 -8.66 5.37 8.68
CA TRP A 133 -9.04 5.83 10.00
C TRP A 133 -9.22 4.66 10.96
N TYR A 134 -8.96 4.92 12.24
CA TYR A 134 -9.12 3.97 13.33
C TYR A 134 -10.11 4.51 14.35
N SER A 135 -10.94 3.63 14.89
CA SER A 135 -11.70 3.85 16.11
C SER A 135 -12.24 2.52 16.65
N TYR A 136 -12.79 2.53 17.87
CA TYR A 136 -13.44 1.34 18.43
C TYR A 136 -14.93 1.30 18.10
N THR A 137 -15.49 0.08 18.06
CA THR A 137 -16.87 -0.21 17.61
C THR A 137 -17.91 0.71 18.22
N ASN A 138 -17.88 0.93 19.54
CA ASN A 138 -18.88 1.78 20.20
C ASN A 138 -18.76 3.26 19.82
N TYR A 139 -17.51 3.76 19.60
CA TYR A 139 -17.29 5.13 19.18
C TYR A 139 -17.79 5.35 17.75
N ILE A 140 -17.48 4.42 16.86
CA ILE A 140 -17.98 4.45 15.49
C ILE A 140 -19.51 4.53 15.47
N ASN A 141 -20.18 3.60 16.15
CA ASN A 141 -21.64 3.53 16.18
C ASN A 141 -22.30 4.76 16.80
N SER A 142 -21.67 5.36 17.82
CA SER A 142 -22.24 6.48 18.58
C SER A 142 -21.92 7.85 17.99
N TYR A 143 -20.71 8.04 17.46
CA TYR A 143 -20.18 9.38 17.15
C TYR A 143 -19.70 9.57 15.70
N MET A 144 -19.70 8.53 14.86
CA MET A 144 -19.24 8.61 13.47
C MET A 144 -20.35 8.26 12.49
N ASN A 145 -20.33 8.90 11.33
CA ASN A 145 -21.11 8.48 10.17
C ASN A 145 -20.20 7.66 9.24
N ALA A 146 -20.02 6.37 9.56
CA ALA A 146 -19.09 5.49 8.87
C ALA A 146 -19.38 5.35 7.36
N SER A 147 -20.66 5.46 6.94
CA SER A 147 -21.01 5.39 5.51
C SER A 147 -20.45 6.57 4.70
N ALA A 148 -20.28 7.75 5.31
CA ALA A 148 -19.63 8.88 4.66
C ALA A 148 -18.11 8.72 4.48
N LEU A 149 -17.51 7.73 5.16
CA LEU A 149 -16.09 7.40 5.12
C LEU A 149 -15.82 6.05 4.42
N ALA A 150 -16.80 5.46 3.73
CA ALA A 150 -16.71 4.12 3.17
C ALA A 150 -15.59 3.94 2.11
N ASN A 151 -15.12 5.04 1.51
CA ASN A 151 -14.00 5.02 0.55
C ASN A 151 -12.62 4.99 1.20
N TYR A 152 -12.54 5.07 2.53
CA TYR A 152 -11.29 5.04 3.28
C TYR A 152 -11.18 3.74 4.08
N PRO A 153 -10.01 3.10 4.12
CA PRO A 153 -9.77 1.96 4.98
C PRO A 153 -10.15 2.23 6.43
N LEU A 154 -10.94 1.31 7.02
CA LEU A 154 -11.23 1.32 8.44
C LEU A 154 -10.41 0.25 9.16
N TRP A 155 -9.73 0.65 10.21
CA TRP A 155 -9.13 -0.20 11.23
C TRP A 155 -9.99 -0.08 12.49
N VAL A 156 -10.70 -1.15 12.84
CA VAL A 156 -11.67 -1.16 13.94
C VAL A 156 -11.10 -1.88 15.16
N ALA A 157 -11.26 -1.29 16.34
CA ALA A 157 -10.96 -1.96 17.61
C ALA A 157 -12.22 -2.56 18.23
N ASP A 158 -12.06 -3.81 18.68
CA ASP A 158 -13.10 -4.52 19.42
C ASP A 158 -12.47 -5.71 20.16
N TYR A 159 -12.34 -5.62 21.46
CA TYR A 159 -11.61 -6.59 22.30
C TYR A 159 -12.50 -7.76 22.76
N ARG A 160 -13.53 -8.07 22.00
CA ARG A 160 -14.37 -9.25 22.21
C ARG A 160 -13.81 -10.46 21.46
N SER A 161 -14.30 -11.66 21.79
CA SER A 161 -13.93 -12.91 21.11
C SER A 161 -14.30 -12.95 19.62
N SER A 162 -15.25 -12.10 19.20
CA SER A 162 -15.64 -11.89 17.81
C SER A 162 -15.93 -10.41 17.60
N LEU A 163 -15.61 -9.92 16.41
CA LEU A 163 -15.86 -8.54 16.04
C LEU A 163 -17.37 -8.25 16.02
N GLY A 164 -17.79 -7.25 16.77
CA GLY A 164 -19.19 -6.83 16.82
C GLY A 164 -19.52 -5.68 15.88
N TYR A 165 -18.56 -5.12 15.17
CA TYR A 165 -18.79 -4.15 14.12
C TYR A 165 -19.29 -4.85 12.85
N THR A 166 -20.40 -4.37 12.28
CA THR A 166 -21.06 -5.01 11.14
C THR A 166 -20.85 -4.29 9.82
N GLY A 167 -20.19 -3.12 9.85
CA GLY A 167 -19.85 -2.36 8.63
C GLY A 167 -18.62 -2.91 7.90
N GLN A 168 -18.19 -2.20 6.85
CA GLN A 168 -16.96 -2.54 6.13
C GLN A 168 -15.73 -2.13 6.95
N TYR A 169 -14.72 -3.00 6.97
CA TYR A 169 -13.44 -2.77 7.62
C TYR A 169 -12.33 -3.54 6.87
N GLY A 170 -11.09 -3.13 7.01
CA GLY A 170 -9.94 -3.83 6.45
C GLY A 170 -9.01 -4.42 7.51
N MET A 171 -9.06 -3.87 8.73
CA MET A 171 -8.25 -4.33 9.86
C MET A 171 -9.08 -4.38 11.15
N TRP A 172 -8.66 -5.26 12.06
CA TRP A 172 -9.27 -5.44 13.38
C TRP A 172 -8.20 -5.53 14.46
N GLN A 173 -8.17 -4.55 15.37
CA GLN A 173 -7.44 -4.63 16.62
C GLN A 173 -8.28 -5.43 17.61
N TYR A 174 -7.85 -6.68 17.87
CA TYR A 174 -8.65 -7.64 18.64
C TYR A 174 -8.25 -7.74 20.10
N SER A 175 -7.12 -7.13 20.48
CA SER A 175 -6.64 -7.12 21.87
C SER A 175 -5.79 -5.90 22.14
N GLY A 176 -5.98 -5.25 23.30
CA GLY A 176 -5.15 -4.18 23.81
C GLY A 176 -4.18 -4.65 24.93
N SER A 177 -3.97 -5.98 25.08
CA SER A 177 -3.18 -6.56 26.19
C SER A 177 -2.42 -7.82 25.81
N GLY A 178 -2.02 -7.93 24.53
CA GLY A 178 -1.25 -9.05 24.04
C GLY A 178 0.17 -9.12 24.61
N THR A 179 0.80 -10.29 24.45
CA THR A 179 2.22 -10.51 24.75
C THR A 179 2.91 -11.02 23.50
N VAL A 180 4.00 -10.36 23.09
CA VAL A 180 4.78 -10.72 21.91
C VAL A 180 6.26 -10.76 22.29
N SER A 181 6.95 -11.81 21.88
CA SER A 181 8.40 -11.91 22.09
C SER A 181 9.11 -10.71 21.48
N GLY A 182 10.02 -10.10 22.20
CA GLY A 182 10.74 -8.90 21.78
C GLY A 182 10.14 -7.58 22.29
N ILE A 183 8.96 -7.62 22.95
CA ILE A 183 8.31 -6.47 23.56
C ILE A 183 8.14 -6.70 25.05
N THR A 184 8.50 -5.70 25.84
CA THR A 184 8.30 -5.73 27.30
C THR A 184 6.93 -5.13 27.64
N GLY A 185 6.10 -5.89 28.34
CA GLY A 185 4.74 -5.47 28.70
C GLY A 185 3.68 -5.80 27.65
N ALA A 186 2.54 -5.12 27.75
CA ALA A 186 1.42 -5.32 26.86
C ALA A 186 1.63 -4.63 25.50
N VAL A 187 1.11 -5.24 24.47
CA VAL A 187 1.07 -4.68 23.10
C VAL A 187 -0.27 -5.00 22.44
N ASP A 188 -0.72 -4.11 21.59
CA ASP A 188 -1.95 -4.25 20.83
C ASP A 188 -1.75 -5.29 19.70
N LEU A 189 -2.78 -6.12 19.48
CA LEU A 189 -2.74 -7.22 18.52
C LEU A 189 -3.78 -7.01 17.43
N ASP A 190 -3.34 -7.22 16.16
CA ASP A 190 -4.09 -6.86 14.97
C ASP A 190 -4.21 -8.00 13.97
N TYR A 191 -5.35 -8.02 13.29
CA TYR A 191 -5.57 -8.75 12.05
C TYR A 191 -5.74 -7.78 10.89
N SER A 192 -5.10 -8.07 9.76
CA SER A 192 -5.39 -7.43 8.48
C SER A 192 -6.09 -8.44 7.57
N TYR A 193 -7.18 -8.01 6.93
CA TYR A 193 -7.97 -8.79 5.97
C TYR A 193 -7.77 -8.29 4.54
N GLN A 194 -6.98 -7.22 4.36
CA GLN A 194 -6.74 -6.60 3.07
C GLN A 194 -5.24 -6.43 2.82
N ASP A 195 -4.79 -6.72 1.60
CA ASP A 195 -3.49 -6.30 1.10
C ASP A 195 -3.60 -4.86 0.55
N TYR A 196 -3.02 -3.90 1.25
CA TYR A 196 -3.06 -2.49 0.86
C TYR A 196 -1.97 -2.12 -0.14
N LEU A 197 -0.87 -2.87 -0.18
CA LEU A 197 0.32 -2.52 -0.95
C LEU A 197 0.06 -2.35 -2.46
N PRO A 198 -0.74 -3.21 -3.14
CA PRO A 198 -1.07 -2.99 -4.53
C PRO A 198 -1.77 -1.65 -4.80
N THR A 199 -2.72 -1.27 -3.95
CA THR A 199 -3.43 0.03 -4.06
C THR A 199 -2.51 1.22 -3.78
N ILE A 200 -1.66 1.10 -2.75
CA ILE A 200 -0.68 2.11 -2.39
C ILE A 200 0.28 2.38 -3.56
N ARG A 201 0.81 1.33 -4.17
CA ARG A 201 1.72 1.43 -5.31
C ARG A 201 1.03 1.98 -6.56
N ALA A 202 -0.13 1.45 -6.93
CA ALA A 202 -0.88 1.91 -8.09
C ALA A 202 -1.28 3.40 -8.00
N GLY A 203 -1.49 3.91 -6.78
CA GLY A 203 -1.83 5.32 -6.52
C GLY A 203 -0.61 6.21 -6.29
N ASN A 204 0.61 5.69 -6.32
CA ASN A 204 1.83 6.40 -5.95
C ASN A 204 1.73 7.04 -4.56
N PHE A 205 1.22 6.28 -3.59
CA PHE A 205 1.10 6.70 -2.19
C PHE A 205 2.28 6.23 -1.35
N ASN A 206 2.39 6.75 -0.13
CA ASN A 206 3.24 6.27 0.96
C ASN A 206 4.73 6.17 0.59
N GLY A 207 5.25 7.15 -0.15
CA GLY A 207 6.64 7.13 -0.60
C GLY A 207 6.92 6.20 -1.79
N TYR A 208 5.92 5.46 -2.27
CA TYR A 208 5.96 4.77 -3.56
C TYR A 208 5.66 5.78 -4.67
N GLY A 209 6.50 6.79 -4.79
CA GLY A 209 6.25 7.96 -5.62
C GLY A 209 6.35 7.70 -7.12
N SER A 210 5.94 8.72 -7.88
CA SER A 210 5.96 8.78 -9.34
C SER A 210 7.37 8.89 -9.96
N ASP A 211 8.42 8.70 -9.18
CA ASP A 211 9.80 8.62 -9.70
C ASP A 211 10.08 7.25 -10.33
N GLY A 212 9.03 6.57 -10.72
CA GLY A 212 9.13 5.43 -11.62
C GLY A 212 9.58 5.87 -13.02
N PRO A 213 10.12 4.94 -13.82
CA PRO A 213 10.61 5.26 -15.15
C PRO A 213 9.49 5.80 -16.03
N ASN A 214 9.85 6.74 -16.91
CA ASN A 214 8.96 7.23 -17.95
C ASN A 214 8.63 6.10 -18.92
N MET A 215 7.36 5.63 -18.93
CA MET A 215 6.93 4.45 -19.64
C MET A 215 6.21 4.78 -20.94
N THR A 216 6.31 3.86 -21.90
CA THR A 216 5.51 3.86 -23.12
C THR A 216 4.73 2.56 -23.19
N ALA A 217 3.42 2.65 -23.42
CA ALA A 217 2.60 1.48 -23.74
C ALA A 217 3.03 0.88 -25.08
N VAL A 218 3.13 -0.44 -25.14
CA VAL A 218 3.50 -1.19 -26.33
C VAL A 218 2.59 -2.39 -26.52
N SER A 219 2.51 -2.87 -27.75
CA SER A 219 1.85 -4.12 -28.11
C SER A 219 2.72 -4.91 -29.08
N GLY A 220 2.56 -6.23 -29.11
CA GLY A 220 3.38 -7.08 -29.97
C GLY A 220 4.84 -7.21 -29.51
N TYR A 221 5.06 -7.09 -28.20
CA TYR A 221 6.34 -7.35 -27.55
C TYR A 221 6.21 -8.43 -26.48
N LYS A 222 7.26 -9.20 -26.30
CA LYS A 222 7.38 -10.21 -25.25
C LYS A 222 8.71 -10.08 -24.52
N LEU A 223 8.69 -10.35 -23.23
CA LEU A 223 9.87 -10.59 -22.41
C LEU A 223 10.24 -12.06 -22.55
N THR A 224 11.42 -12.34 -23.06
CA THR A 224 11.97 -13.71 -23.11
C THR A 224 12.97 -13.89 -21.97
N VAL A 225 12.67 -14.83 -21.07
CA VAL A 225 13.51 -15.22 -19.93
C VAL A 225 14.22 -16.52 -20.27
N PHE A 226 15.55 -16.48 -20.34
CA PHE A 226 16.42 -17.60 -20.69
C PHE A 226 17.51 -17.88 -19.66
N GLY A 227 17.72 -16.97 -18.70
CA GLY A 227 18.63 -17.12 -17.57
C GLY A 227 17.91 -17.42 -16.27
N SER A 228 18.53 -18.21 -15.39
CA SER A 228 18.05 -18.44 -14.04
C SER A 228 18.10 -17.15 -13.21
N ASN A 229 17.23 -17.05 -12.20
CA ASN A 229 17.17 -15.92 -11.26
C ASN A 229 16.79 -14.57 -11.90
N THR A 230 15.92 -14.57 -12.90
CA THR A 230 15.29 -13.33 -13.39
C THR A 230 14.27 -12.88 -12.37
N GLU A 231 14.60 -11.83 -11.62
CA GLU A 231 13.73 -11.24 -10.59
C GLU A 231 12.61 -10.46 -11.22
N TYR A 232 11.43 -10.49 -10.59
CA TYR A 232 10.33 -9.60 -10.93
C TYR A 232 9.82 -8.84 -9.70
N PHE A 233 9.26 -7.67 -9.96
CA PHE A 233 9.00 -6.64 -8.96
C PHE A 233 7.58 -6.08 -9.14
N TYR A 234 7.05 -5.46 -8.10
CA TYR A 234 5.81 -4.68 -8.24
C TYR A 234 6.04 -3.30 -8.85
N THR A 235 7.25 -2.77 -8.74
CA THR A 235 7.66 -1.45 -9.29
C THR A 235 9.06 -1.56 -9.88
N ALA A 236 9.55 -0.52 -10.56
CA ALA A 236 10.94 -0.45 -11.04
C ALA A 236 11.93 -0.22 -9.89
N ASN A 237 11.87 -1.03 -8.85
CA ASN A 237 12.72 -0.95 -7.67
C ASN A 237 13.34 -2.32 -7.37
N LEU A 238 14.66 -2.42 -7.45
CA LEU A 238 15.42 -3.66 -7.24
C LEU A 238 15.33 -4.20 -5.81
N ASN A 239 14.88 -3.40 -4.85
CA ASN A 239 14.71 -3.83 -3.47
C ASN A 239 13.34 -4.51 -3.21
N ASP A 240 12.43 -4.48 -4.19
CA ASP A 240 11.05 -4.94 -4.09
C ASP A 240 10.82 -6.30 -4.74
N VAL A 241 11.77 -7.21 -4.66
CA VAL A 241 11.69 -8.55 -5.28
C VAL A 241 10.42 -9.26 -4.83
N VAL A 242 9.56 -9.60 -5.79
CA VAL A 242 8.36 -10.43 -5.58
C VAL A 242 8.69 -11.90 -5.70
N GLY A 243 9.59 -12.24 -6.62
CA GLY A 243 10.00 -13.61 -6.89
C GLY A 243 10.90 -13.72 -8.12
N TYR A 244 11.03 -14.94 -8.60
CA TYR A 244 11.84 -15.27 -9.76
C TYR A 244 10.95 -15.83 -10.88
N LEU A 245 11.18 -15.34 -12.12
CA LEU A 245 10.44 -15.81 -13.29
C LEU A 245 10.97 -17.16 -13.76
N PRO A 246 10.09 -18.11 -14.05
CA PRO A 246 10.45 -19.28 -14.83
C PRO A 246 11.01 -18.92 -16.21
N LEU A 247 11.76 -19.84 -16.83
CA LEU A 247 12.15 -19.71 -18.23
C LEU A 247 10.89 -19.68 -19.12
N GLY A 248 10.82 -18.76 -20.06
CA GLY A 248 9.63 -18.61 -20.90
C GLY A 248 9.51 -17.24 -21.53
N SER A 249 8.34 -16.98 -22.11
CA SER A 249 8.02 -15.72 -22.74
C SER A 249 6.73 -15.15 -22.14
N TYR A 250 6.71 -13.84 -21.88
CA TYR A 250 5.65 -13.13 -21.18
C TYR A 250 5.22 -11.89 -21.98
N PRO A 251 3.92 -11.64 -22.20
CA PRO A 251 3.46 -10.45 -22.90
C PRO A 251 3.91 -9.17 -22.20
N VAL A 252 4.47 -8.22 -22.96
CA VAL A 252 4.91 -6.91 -22.44
C VAL A 252 3.88 -5.86 -22.81
N THR A 253 3.50 -5.05 -21.83
CA THR A 253 2.50 -3.98 -21.95
C THR A 253 3.10 -2.60 -21.94
N GLN A 254 4.26 -2.41 -21.31
CA GLN A 254 4.96 -1.12 -21.25
C GLN A 254 6.49 -1.32 -21.27
N ILE A 255 7.20 -0.33 -21.81
CA ILE A 255 8.67 -0.25 -21.78
C ILE A 255 9.12 1.13 -21.33
N THR A 256 10.30 1.25 -20.74
CA THR A 256 10.91 2.54 -20.42
C THR A 256 11.29 3.31 -21.67
N LYS A 257 11.09 4.64 -21.66
CA LYS A 257 11.59 5.56 -22.69
C LYS A 257 13.08 5.86 -22.56
N GLU A 258 13.59 5.73 -21.35
CA GLU A 258 14.96 5.99 -20.97
C GLU A 258 15.35 5.09 -19.80
N LYS A 259 16.64 4.87 -19.59
CA LYS A 259 17.12 4.07 -18.47
C LYS A 259 16.74 4.68 -17.13
N TYR A 260 16.20 3.85 -16.27
CA TYR A 260 15.87 4.20 -14.89
C TYR A 260 16.69 3.34 -13.93
N ASN A 261 17.42 3.97 -13.02
CA ASN A 261 18.39 3.30 -12.14
C ASN A 261 19.41 2.43 -12.89
N GLY A 262 19.81 2.89 -14.10
CA GLY A 262 20.80 2.20 -14.93
C GLY A 262 20.26 1.08 -15.84
N TYR A 263 18.98 0.74 -15.75
CA TYR A 263 18.33 -0.35 -16.48
C TYR A 263 17.21 0.16 -17.39
N ASP A 264 16.99 -0.57 -18.49
CA ASP A 264 15.71 -0.53 -19.20
C ASP A 264 14.75 -1.46 -18.49
N TRP A 265 13.51 -0.99 -18.25
CA TRP A 265 12.49 -1.75 -17.54
C TRP A 265 11.31 -2.06 -18.46
N VAL A 266 10.68 -3.20 -18.20
CA VAL A 266 9.45 -3.60 -18.87
C VAL A 266 8.37 -3.94 -17.83
N VAL A 267 7.11 -3.66 -18.17
CA VAL A 267 5.93 -4.18 -17.49
C VAL A 267 5.39 -5.33 -18.32
N PHE A 268 5.18 -6.46 -17.69
CA PHE A 268 4.73 -7.69 -18.34
C PHE A 268 3.62 -8.37 -17.54
N GLU A 269 2.88 -9.26 -18.19
CA GLU A 269 1.80 -10.03 -17.59
C GLU A 269 2.28 -11.40 -17.13
N TYR A 270 1.96 -11.77 -15.89
CA TYR A 270 2.29 -13.07 -15.32
C TYR A 270 1.24 -13.46 -14.27
N ASN A 271 0.69 -14.69 -14.35
CA ASN A 271 -0.31 -15.24 -13.42
C ASN A 271 -1.50 -14.29 -13.16
N GLY A 272 -1.96 -13.58 -14.17
CA GLY A 272 -3.09 -12.65 -14.08
C GLY A 272 -2.79 -11.30 -13.41
N GLY A 273 -1.52 -11.00 -13.14
CA GLY A 273 -1.04 -9.71 -12.63
C GLY A 273 -0.07 -9.04 -13.58
N GLN A 274 0.17 -7.73 -13.35
CA GLN A 274 1.22 -6.97 -14.03
C GLN A 274 2.40 -6.76 -13.09
N TYR A 275 3.60 -7.00 -13.60
CA TYR A 275 4.85 -6.93 -12.86
C TYR A 275 5.94 -6.25 -13.67
N TRP A 276 6.99 -5.84 -12.99
CA TRP A 276 8.16 -5.19 -13.55
C TRP A 276 9.35 -6.14 -13.57
N THR A 277 10.22 -5.99 -14.56
CA THR A 277 11.58 -6.55 -14.51
C THR A 277 12.55 -5.63 -15.23
N ALA A 278 13.79 -5.60 -14.75
CA ALA A 278 14.90 -4.96 -15.44
C ALA A 278 15.38 -5.85 -16.58
N LEU A 279 15.70 -5.28 -17.74
CA LEU A 279 16.32 -6.02 -18.84
C LEU A 279 17.82 -6.22 -18.53
N ILE A 280 18.19 -7.48 -18.32
CA ILE A 280 19.56 -7.90 -17.98
C ILE A 280 19.99 -8.93 -19.04
N GLY A 281 20.86 -8.55 -19.95
CA GLY A 281 21.14 -9.24 -21.20
C GLY A 281 21.61 -10.70 -21.11
N ASP A 282 22.09 -11.16 -19.95
CA ASP A 282 22.44 -12.56 -19.69
C ASP A 282 21.28 -13.40 -19.08
N ARG A 283 20.14 -12.78 -18.77
CA ARG A 283 19.00 -13.44 -18.13
C ARG A 283 17.69 -13.29 -18.88
N ASN A 284 17.46 -12.13 -19.47
CA ASN A 284 16.22 -11.81 -20.18
C ASN A 284 16.45 -10.76 -21.26
N ARG A 285 15.50 -10.67 -22.18
CA ARG A 285 15.49 -9.63 -23.22
C ARG A 285 14.08 -9.32 -23.70
N LEU A 286 13.91 -8.12 -24.23
CA LEU A 286 12.70 -7.70 -24.92
C LEU A 286 12.79 -8.13 -26.38
N GLU A 287 11.78 -8.82 -26.89
CA GLU A 287 11.66 -9.25 -28.28
C GLU A 287 10.33 -8.80 -28.87
N ARG A 288 10.28 -8.58 -30.18
CA ARG A 288 9.00 -8.49 -30.89
C ARG A 288 8.32 -9.85 -30.89
N ASP A 289 7.02 -9.85 -30.67
CA ASP A 289 6.20 -11.05 -30.81
C ASP A 289 5.75 -11.17 -32.28
N ASP A 290 6.61 -11.75 -33.11
CA ASP A 290 6.38 -11.89 -34.55
C ASP A 290 5.13 -12.72 -34.89
N THR A 291 4.56 -13.43 -33.89
CA THR A 291 3.34 -14.21 -34.10
C THR A 291 2.11 -13.31 -34.32
N THR A 292 2.08 -12.11 -33.70
CA THR A 292 1.00 -11.13 -33.89
C THR A 292 1.13 -10.37 -35.23
N ASP A 293 2.35 -10.09 -35.66
CA ASP A 293 2.62 -9.41 -36.94
C ASP A 293 2.31 -10.34 -38.14
N ASP A 294 2.64 -11.62 -38.03
CA ASP A 294 2.39 -12.62 -39.07
C ASP A 294 0.88 -12.88 -39.26
N CYS A 295 0.12 -13.00 -38.18
CA CYS A 295 -1.35 -13.10 -38.25
C CYS A 295 -2.02 -11.86 -38.86
N SER A 296 -1.58 -10.65 -38.49
CA SER A 296 -2.08 -9.41 -39.05
C SER A 296 -1.75 -9.25 -40.52
N ARG A 297 -0.55 -9.66 -40.94
CA ARG A 297 -0.11 -9.70 -42.35
C ARG A 297 -0.89 -10.74 -43.15
N GLN A 298 -1.06 -11.95 -42.65
CA GLN A 298 -1.83 -13.01 -43.30
C GLN A 298 -3.32 -12.60 -43.45
N LEU A 299 -3.90 -11.93 -42.45
CA LEU A 299 -5.26 -11.41 -42.52
C LEU A 299 -5.38 -10.30 -43.57
N ALA A 300 -4.40 -9.40 -43.65
CA ALA A 300 -4.37 -8.33 -44.65
C ALA A 300 -4.24 -8.89 -46.07
N GLU A 301 -3.36 -9.89 -46.27
CA GLU A 301 -3.18 -10.60 -47.57
C GLU A 301 -4.45 -11.37 -47.94
N ALA A 302 -5.12 -12.04 -47.02
CA ALA A 302 -6.37 -12.73 -47.27
C ALA A 302 -7.48 -11.77 -47.67
N ASN A 303 -7.62 -10.63 -46.96
CA ASN A 303 -8.60 -9.60 -47.30
C ASN A 303 -8.34 -8.94 -48.65
N ALA A 304 -7.08 -8.71 -49.03
CA ALA A 304 -6.71 -8.21 -50.34
C ALA A 304 -7.06 -9.22 -51.47
N LYS A 305 -6.84 -10.53 -51.27
CA LYS A 305 -7.25 -11.57 -52.20
C LYS A 305 -8.79 -11.65 -52.37
N ILE A 306 -9.52 -11.51 -51.24
CA ILE A 306 -10.99 -11.49 -51.28
C ILE A 306 -11.49 -10.26 -52.07
N ALA A 307 -10.90 -9.09 -51.85
CA ALA A 307 -11.27 -7.86 -52.57
C ALA A 307 -10.98 -7.97 -54.04
N ALA A 308 -9.83 -8.52 -54.45
CA ALA A 308 -9.47 -8.77 -55.86
C ALA A 308 -10.43 -9.78 -56.54
N ALA A 309 -10.80 -10.85 -55.83
CA ALA A 309 -11.76 -11.82 -56.32
C ALA A 309 -13.19 -11.22 -56.52
N LYS A 310 -13.62 -10.35 -55.65
CA LYS A 310 -14.88 -9.63 -55.76
C LYS A 310 -14.88 -8.68 -56.96
N ALA A 311 -13.82 -7.93 -57.19
CA ALA A 311 -13.67 -7.02 -58.31
C ALA A 311 -13.57 -7.74 -59.69
N ALA A 312 -13.21 -9.02 -59.73
CA ALA A 312 -13.16 -9.82 -60.95
C ALA A 312 -14.51 -10.50 -61.31
N LEU A 313 -15.50 -10.38 -60.39
CA LEU A 313 -16.86 -10.92 -60.57
C LEU A 313 -17.88 -9.85 -60.91
N GLU A 314 -17.49 -8.56 -60.88
CA GLU A 314 -18.23 -7.38 -61.39
C GLU A 314 -17.78 -7.06 -62.83
#